data_f941a060b26098c4876a79f09922a7af
#
_entry.id   f941a060b26098c4876a79f09922a7af
#
_cell.length_a   1.000
_cell.length_b   1.000
_cell.length_c   1.000
_cell.angle_alpha   90.00
_cell.angle_beta   90.00
_cell.angle_gamma   90.00
#
_symmetry.space_group_name_H-M   'P 1'
#
loop_
_entity.id
_entity.type
_entity.pdbx_description
1 polymer ?
#
loop_
_entity_poly.entity_id
_entity_poly.type
_entity_poly.pdbx_seq_one_letter_code
_entity_poly.pdbx_strand_id
1 'polypeptide(L)'
;MNLISIFEIVAFIAGLIAYKTIKPTFLKPIVFLLAITVLNEYLVIPYLVSFKKGFNNYGYNVFSFIDMATWFYLFYKINTKPSIRYFIITGAIVSLSYSFIELTFLKDWRQLHTDSFRVYELIIIFLSTYYFYQVMLKQYHNIFGDSIFWLCAGCFLLHLILFINLTMLNNGQYWNLKSSSFVQHILQNIAIFCYYCCITIAFVSCYYSKYLETKQKSRQVLYK
;
A
#
# COMPACT_ATOMS: atom_id res chain seq x y z
N MET A 1 -10.42 -10.28 -17.50
CA MET A 1 -9.75 -9.24 -16.70
C MET A 1 -10.67 -8.92 -15.53
N ASN A 2 -10.23 -9.12 -14.30
CA ASN A 2 -11.04 -8.83 -13.10
C ASN A 2 -11.18 -7.32 -12.92
N LEU A 3 -12.29 -6.86 -12.32
CA LEU A 3 -12.54 -5.43 -12.05
C LEU A 3 -11.37 -4.79 -11.29
N ILE A 4 -10.80 -5.47 -10.32
CA ILE A 4 -9.64 -5.03 -9.52
C ILE A 4 -8.43 -4.72 -10.42
N SER A 5 -8.16 -5.57 -11.40
CA SER A 5 -7.07 -5.38 -12.34
C SER A 5 -7.18 -4.09 -13.15
N ILE A 6 -8.39 -3.64 -13.43
CA ILE A 6 -8.63 -2.36 -14.12
C ILE A 6 -8.22 -1.20 -13.22
N PHE A 7 -8.62 -1.21 -11.94
CA PHE A 7 -8.29 -0.13 -10.99
C PHE A 7 -6.81 -0.06 -10.67
N GLU A 8 -6.12 -1.18 -10.61
CA GLU A 8 -4.66 -1.27 -10.47
C GLU A 8 -3.96 -0.56 -11.64
N ILE A 9 -4.34 -0.89 -12.87
CA ILE A 9 -3.78 -0.25 -14.08
C ILE A 9 -4.11 1.24 -14.11
N VAL A 10 -5.35 1.63 -13.76
CA VAL A 10 -5.76 3.04 -13.69
C VAL A 10 -4.92 3.80 -12.67
N ALA A 11 -4.68 3.24 -11.49
CA ALA A 11 -3.83 3.86 -10.47
C ALA A 11 -2.38 4.02 -10.97
N PHE A 12 -1.85 3.00 -11.66
CA PHE A 12 -0.51 3.06 -12.24
C PHE A 12 -0.42 4.14 -13.33
N ILE A 13 -1.38 4.21 -14.27
CA ILE A 13 -1.41 5.24 -15.32
C ILE A 13 -1.53 6.64 -14.71
N ALA A 14 -2.40 6.83 -13.70
CA ALA A 14 -2.53 8.09 -12.98
C ALA A 14 -1.20 8.51 -12.34
N GLY A 15 -0.48 7.56 -11.73
CA GLY A 15 0.85 7.77 -11.18
C GLY A 15 1.88 8.18 -12.22
N LEU A 16 1.89 7.56 -13.40
CA LEU A 16 2.78 7.93 -14.51
C LEU A 16 2.50 9.35 -15.02
N ILE A 17 1.24 9.70 -15.22
CA ILE A 17 0.83 11.06 -15.66
C ILE A 17 1.27 12.08 -14.61
N ALA A 18 1.04 11.80 -13.34
CA ALA A 18 1.40 12.70 -12.24
C ALA A 18 2.90 12.70 -11.93
N TYR A 19 3.71 11.77 -12.41
CA TYR A 19 5.10 11.52 -11.95
C TYR A 19 5.99 12.77 -11.88
N LYS A 20 5.90 13.64 -12.90
CA LYS A 20 6.65 14.91 -12.96
C LYS A 20 6.10 15.98 -12.01
N THR A 21 4.86 15.83 -11.57
CA THR A 21 4.15 16.80 -10.74
C THR A 21 4.10 16.40 -9.27
N ILE A 22 4.41 15.12 -8.96
CA ILE A 22 4.37 14.61 -7.60
C ILE A 22 5.26 15.43 -6.67
N LYS A 23 4.60 16.07 -5.72
CA LYS A 23 5.21 16.72 -4.57
C LYS A 23 4.46 16.26 -3.32
N PRO A 24 5.16 15.87 -2.29
CA PRO A 24 6.64 15.77 -2.15
C PRO A 24 7.23 14.58 -2.93
N THR A 25 8.48 14.69 -3.33
CA THR A 25 9.17 13.71 -4.21
C THR A 25 9.29 12.31 -3.59
N PHE A 26 9.21 12.18 -2.27
CA PHE A 26 9.25 10.89 -1.57
C PHE A 26 8.02 10.01 -1.84
N LEU A 27 6.98 10.51 -2.52
CA LEU A 27 5.83 9.73 -2.97
C LEU A 27 6.08 8.99 -4.29
N LYS A 28 7.14 9.33 -5.03
CA LYS A 28 7.47 8.68 -6.31
C LYS A 28 7.69 7.16 -6.23
N PRO A 29 8.25 6.60 -5.13
CA PRO A 29 8.37 5.15 -4.97
C PRO A 29 7.02 4.40 -5.06
N ILE A 30 5.89 5.04 -4.78
CA ILE A 30 4.56 4.40 -4.95
C ILE A 30 4.30 4.10 -6.43
N VAL A 31 4.68 5.00 -7.35
CA VAL A 31 4.52 4.74 -8.78
C VAL A 31 5.37 3.54 -9.21
N PHE A 32 6.58 3.43 -8.64
CA PHE A 32 7.45 2.29 -8.87
C PHE A 32 6.88 1.00 -8.25
N LEU A 33 6.32 1.08 -7.04
CA LEU A 33 5.62 -0.05 -6.41
C LEU A 33 4.46 -0.54 -7.29
N LEU A 34 3.63 0.37 -7.80
CA LEU A 34 2.52 0.03 -8.72
C LEU A 34 3.03 -0.62 -10.01
N ALA A 35 4.15 -0.14 -10.57
CA ALA A 35 4.77 -0.78 -11.73
C ALA A 35 5.17 -2.23 -11.43
N ILE A 36 5.80 -2.47 -10.28
CA ILE A 36 6.18 -3.82 -9.85
C ILE A 36 4.93 -4.67 -9.58
N THR A 37 3.87 -4.12 -8.98
CA THR A 37 2.60 -4.83 -8.78
C THR A 37 2.03 -5.31 -10.11
N VAL A 38 1.90 -4.40 -11.09
CA VAL A 38 1.42 -4.74 -12.43
C VAL A 38 2.29 -5.81 -13.08
N LEU A 39 3.63 -5.68 -13.01
CA LEU A 39 4.55 -6.68 -13.55
C LEU A 39 4.41 -8.03 -12.83
N ASN A 40 4.27 -8.03 -11.52
CA ASN A 40 4.11 -9.25 -10.74
C ASN A 40 2.80 -9.98 -11.11
N GLU A 41 1.68 -9.28 -11.13
CA GLU A 41 0.36 -9.87 -11.39
C GLU A 41 0.19 -10.35 -12.83
N TYR A 42 0.72 -9.64 -13.83
CA TYR A 42 0.47 -9.94 -15.23
C TYR A 42 1.58 -10.71 -15.93
N LEU A 43 2.80 -10.69 -15.41
CA LEU A 43 3.94 -11.40 -16.02
C LEU A 43 4.51 -12.47 -15.10
N VAL A 44 4.89 -12.10 -13.87
CA VAL A 44 5.62 -13.02 -12.98
C VAL A 44 4.71 -14.14 -12.48
N ILE A 45 3.53 -13.84 -11.94
CA ILE A 45 2.62 -14.83 -11.39
C ILE A 45 2.13 -15.82 -12.47
N PRO A 46 1.62 -15.39 -13.63
CA PRO A 46 1.22 -16.32 -14.68
C PRO A 46 2.37 -17.19 -15.17
N TYR A 47 3.58 -16.61 -15.29
CA TYR A 47 4.77 -17.35 -15.66
C TYR A 47 5.10 -18.44 -14.63
N LEU A 48 5.14 -18.10 -13.34
CA LEU A 48 5.43 -19.05 -12.27
C LEU A 48 4.39 -20.18 -12.17
N VAL A 49 3.11 -19.85 -12.31
CA VAL A 49 2.01 -20.85 -12.30
C VAL A 49 2.11 -21.81 -13.47
N SER A 50 2.63 -21.38 -14.62
CA SER A 50 2.83 -22.25 -15.79
C SER A 50 3.87 -23.35 -15.54
N PHE A 51 4.83 -23.14 -14.65
CA PHE A 51 5.81 -24.18 -14.30
C PHE A 51 5.24 -25.23 -13.34
N LYS A 52 4.60 -24.78 -12.26
CA LYS A 52 4.02 -25.68 -11.25
C LYS A 52 3.01 -24.96 -10.39
N LYS A 53 1.89 -25.63 -10.08
CA LYS A 53 0.89 -25.15 -9.14
C LYS A 53 1.53 -24.84 -7.77
N GLY A 54 1.28 -23.66 -7.22
CA GLY A 54 1.84 -23.19 -5.94
C GLY A 54 3.10 -22.34 -6.07
N PHE A 55 3.71 -22.22 -7.26
CA PHE A 55 4.88 -21.34 -7.45
C PHE A 55 4.52 -19.84 -7.45
N ASN A 56 3.24 -19.47 -7.58
CA ASN A 56 2.78 -18.09 -7.43
C ASN A 56 3.21 -17.45 -6.11
N ASN A 57 3.30 -18.22 -5.03
CA ASN A 57 3.69 -17.71 -3.71
C ASN A 57 5.13 -17.16 -3.68
N TYR A 58 6.04 -17.66 -4.53
CA TYR A 58 7.37 -17.05 -4.68
C TYR A 58 7.27 -15.58 -5.12
N GLY A 59 6.46 -15.30 -6.13
CA GLY A 59 6.25 -13.93 -6.61
C GLY A 59 5.66 -13.04 -5.54
N TYR A 60 4.65 -13.52 -4.83
CA TYR A 60 4.03 -12.76 -3.73
C TYR A 60 4.98 -12.55 -2.55
N ASN A 61 5.77 -13.54 -2.17
CA ASN A 61 6.74 -13.41 -1.09
C ASN A 61 7.84 -12.39 -1.42
N VAL A 62 8.39 -12.41 -2.63
CA VAL A 62 9.38 -11.40 -3.06
C VAL A 62 8.74 -10.02 -3.14
N PHE A 63 7.55 -9.91 -3.72
CA PHE A 63 6.82 -8.65 -3.82
C PHE A 63 6.55 -8.03 -2.45
N SER A 64 6.17 -8.84 -1.44
CA SER A 64 5.85 -8.34 -0.10
C SER A 64 7.05 -7.67 0.59
N PHE A 65 8.29 -8.10 0.36
CA PHE A 65 9.48 -7.41 0.88
C PHE A 65 9.61 -6.00 0.28
N ILE A 66 9.33 -5.85 -1.01
CA ILE A 66 9.39 -4.55 -1.70
C ILE A 66 8.27 -3.64 -1.18
N ASP A 67 7.07 -4.18 -1.01
CA ASP A 67 5.91 -3.49 -0.46
C ASP A 67 6.21 -2.99 0.96
N MET A 68 6.63 -3.87 1.87
CA MET A 68 7.02 -3.53 3.24
C MET A 68 8.07 -2.41 3.27
N ALA A 69 9.14 -2.55 2.50
CA ALA A 69 10.22 -1.56 2.44
C ALA A 69 9.70 -0.20 1.95
N THR A 70 8.83 -0.20 0.94
CA THR A 70 8.25 1.03 0.37
C THR A 70 7.37 1.75 1.39
N TRP A 71 6.46 1.06 2.07
CA TRP A 71 5.57 1.66 3.06
C TRP A 71 6.33 2.16 4.30
N PHE A 72 7.30 1.40 4.82
CA PHE A 72 8.14 1.88 5.92
C PHE A 72 8.94 3.13 5.52
N TYR A 73 9.51 3.17 4.31
CA TYR A 73 10.18 4.36 3.78
C TYR A 73 9.23 5.57 3.73
N LEU A 74 8.00 5.38 3.23
CA LEU A 74 7.01 6.45 3.14
C LEU A 74 6.65 7.00 4.52
N PHE A 75 6.30 6.12 5.47
CA PHE A 75 5.98 6.56 6.82
C PHE A 75 7.16 7.23 7.54
N TYR A 76 8.40 6.78 7.27
CA TYR A 76 9.61 7.45 7.77
C TYR A 76 9.74 8.88 7.24
N LYS A 77 9.41 9.12 5.96
CA LYS A 77 9.44 10.46 5.35
C LYS A 77 8.29 11.35 5.80
N ILE A 78 7.10 10.80 5.99
CA ILE A 78 5.91 11.52 6.46
C ILE A 78 6.12 12.02 7.90
N ASN A 79 6.73 11.21 8.76
CA ASN A 79 6.89 11.53 10.16
C ASN A 79 8.17 12.32 10.43
N THR A 80 8.06 13.41 11.20
CA THR A 80 9.19 14.28 11.60
C THR A 80 9.70 13.99 12.99
N LYS A 81 8.86 13.41 13.88
CA LYS A 81 9.22 13.13 15.27
C LYS A 81 10.27 12.02 15.37
N PRO A 82 11.42 12.23 16.04
CA PRO A 82 12.49 11.22 16.13
C PRO A 82 12.02 9.89 16.73
N SER A 83 11.24 9.92 17.79
CA SER A 83 10.72 8.71 18.46
C SER A 83 9.89 7.83 17.50
N ILE A 84 9.06 8.44 16.66
CA ILE A 84 8.27 7.71 15.66
C ILE A 84 9.16 7.17 14.55
N ARG A 85 10.17 7.93 14.12
CA ARG A 85 11.16 7.43 13.13
C ARG A 85 11.92 6.22 13.64
N TYR A 86 12.36 6.23 14.92
CA TYR A 86 12.97 5.06 15.54
C TYR A 86 12.02 3.87 15.57
N PHE A 87 10.76 4.08 15.95
CA PHE A 87 9.74 3.04 15.92
C PHE A 87 9.55 2.46 14.51
N ILE A 88 9.52 3.30 13.46
CA ILE A 88 9.40 2.86 12.06
C ILE A 88 10.61 2.03 11.64
N ILE A 89 11.84 2.48 11.94
CA ILE A 89 13.06 1.74 11.60
C ILE A 89 13.07 0.39 12.31
N THR A 90 12.78 0.36 13.62
CA THR A 90 12.72 -0.89 14.39
C THR A 90 11.64 -1.81 13.84
N GLY A 91 10.45 -1.28 13.56
CA GLY A 91 9.35 -2.05 12.94
C GLY A 91 9.73 -2.63 11.57
N ALA A 92 10.44 -1.86 10.74
CA ALA A 92 10.95 -2.34 9.45
C ALA A 92 11.94 -3.49 9.62
N ILE A 93 12.93 -3.33 10.52
CA ILE A 93 13.92 -4.37 10.80
C ILE A 93 13.23 -5.64 11.32
N VAL A 94 12.34 -5.51 12.29
CA VAL A 94 11.63 -6.66 12.88
C VAL A 94 10.77 -7.36 11.83
N SER A 95 9.95 -6.63 11.06
CA SER A 95 9.07 -7.21 10.05
C SER A 95 9.85 -7.92 8.94
N LEU A 96 10.86 -7.27 8.38
CA LEU A 96 11.67 -7.84 7.28
C LEU A 96 12.50 -9.03 7.76
N SER A 97 13.12 -8.94 8.94
CA SER A 97 13.90 -10.05 9.49
C SER A 97 13.00 -11.24 9.84
N TYR A 98 11.83 -10.99 10.43
CA TYR A 98 10.88 -12.05 10.76
C TYR A 98 10.33 -12.72 9.49
N SER A 99 10.00 -11.94 8.44
CA SER A 99 9.58 -12.50 7.15
C SER A 99 10.67 -13.38 6.53
N PHE A 100 11.93 -12.96 6.59
CA PHE A 100 13.03 -13.74 6.08
C PHE A 100 13.23 -15.04 6.88
N ILE A 101 13.17 -14.98 8.22
CA ILE A 101 13.27 -16.15 9.10
C ILE A 101 12.10 -17.12 8.85
N GLU A 102 10.87 -16.60 8.75
CA GLU A 102 9.67 -17.40 8.52
C GLU A 102 9.78 -18.20 7.21
N LEU A 103 10.22 -17.56 6.12
CA LEU A 103 10.35 -18.21 4.80
C LEU A 103 11.54 -19.15 4.70
N THR A 104 12.63 -18.88 5.42
CA THR A 104 13.87 -19.66 5.28
C THR A 104 13.92 -20.85 6.26
N PHE A 105 13.40 -20.68 7.48
CA PHE A 105 13.57 -21.66 8.56
C PHE A 105 12.26 -22.29 9.04
N LEU A 106 11.11 -21.59 8.94
CA LEU A 106 9.84 -22.06 9.48
C LEU A 106 8.88 -22.59 8.42
N LYS A 107 8.90 -22.00 7.22
CA LYS A 107 8.05 -22.37 6.09
C LYS A 107 8.90 -22.55 4.83
N ASP A 108 8.27 -23.08 3.78
CA ASP A 108 8.86 -23.10 2.43
C ASP A 108 8.45 -21.79 1.69
N TRP A 109 9.28 -21.30 0.79
CA TRP A 109 8.97 -20.18 -0.11
C TRP A 109 7.73 -20.42 -0.99
N ARG A 110 7.25 -21.68 -1.06
CA ARG A 110 5.97 -22.05 -1.68
C ARG A 110 4.76 -21.73 -0.81
N GLN A 111 4.96 -21.35 0.44
CA GLN A 111 3.92 -20.93 1.37
C GLN A 111 4.01 -19.42 1.60
N LEU A 112 2.90 -18.78 1.88
CA LEU A 112 2.90 -17.36 2.25
C LEU A 112 3.39 -17.19 3.69
N HIS A 113 4.21 -16.16 3.92
CA HIS A 113 4.69 -15.78 5.25
C HIS A 113 3.63 -15.01 6.03
N THR A 114 2.59 -15.71 6.49
CA THR A 114 1.39 -15.10 7.07
C THR A 114 1.59 -14.52 8.47
N ASP A 115 2.53 -15.04 9.26
CA ASP A 115 2.72 -14.63 10.65
C ASP A 115 3.50 -13.31 10.75
N SER A 116 4.60 -13.20 10.02
CA SER A 116 5.37 -11.96 9.91
C SER A 116 4.58 -10.87 9.19
N PHE A 117 3.77 -11.25 8.20
CA PHE A 117 2.91 -10.30 7.50
C PHE A 117 1.88 -9.67 8.44
N ARG A 118 1.28 -10.43 9.37
CA ARG A 118 0.38 -9.87 10.40
C ARG A 118 1.07 -8.84 11.31
N VAL A 119 2.32 -9.07 11.68
CA VAL A 119 3.09 -8.10 12.46
C VAL A 119 3.28 -6.80 11.66
N TYR A 120 3.65 -6.92 10.39
CA TYR A 120 3.76 -5.79 9.48
C TYR A 120 2.44 -5.02 9.37
N GLU A 121 1.31 -5.71 9.12
CA GLU A 121 -0.02 -5.11 9.01
C GLU A 121 -0.38 -4.27 10.24
N LEU A 122 -0.16 -4.81 11.45
CA LEU A 122 -0.42 -4.09 12.68
C LEU A 122 0.39 -2.80 12.80
N ILE A 123 1.67 -2.84 12.43
CA ILE A 123 2.54 -1.66 12.47
C ILE A 123 2.03 -0.60 11.49
N ILE A 124 1.66 -0.99 10.27
CA ILE A 124 1.15 -0.05 9.26
C ILE A 124 -0.20 0.56 9.68
N ILE A 125 -1.10 -0.24 10.23
CA ILE A 125 -2.37 0.25 10.79
C ILE A 125 -2.10 1.30 11.88
N PHE A 126 -1.17 1.03 12.80
CA PHE A 126 -0.78 1.98 13.84
C PHE A 126 -0.21 3.28 13.25
N LEU A 127 0.70 3.19 12.29
CA LEU A 127 1.32 4.35 11.65
C LEU A 127 0.30 5.20 10.88
N SER A 128 -0.64 4.56 10.19
CA SER A 128 -1.72 5.26 9.47
C SER A 128 -2.66 5.97 10.45
N THR A 129 -3.04 5.30 11.55
CA THR A 129 -3.86 5.89 12.62
C THR A 129 -3.16 7.06 13.28
N TYR A 130 -1.85 6.93 13.53
CA TYR A 130 -1.04 8.01 14.09
C TYR A 130 -0.96 9.22 13.15
N TYR A 131 -0.86 8.99 11.83
CA TYR A 131 -0.93 10.07 10.84
C TYR A 131 -2.28 10.81 10.90
N PHE A 132 -3.41 10.10 10.95
CA PHE A 132 -4.73 10.73 11.08
C PHE A 132 -4.85 11.54 12.37
N TYR A 133 -4.35 11.03 13.48
CA TYR A 133 -4.30 11.77 14.74
C TYR A 133 -3.52 13.08 14.59
N GLN A 134 -2.36 13.06 13.91
CA GLN A 134 -1.59 14.28 13.66
C GLN A 134 -2.34 15.29 12.78
N VAL A 135 -3.05 14.81 11.75
CA VAL A 135 -3.85 15.64 10.84
C VAL A 135 -5.00 16.32 11.62
N MET A 136 -5.68 15.58 12.49
CA MET A 136 -6.76 16.12 13.34
C MET A 136 -6.24 17.21 14.29
N LEU A 137 -5.09 17.03 14.90
CA LEU A 137 -4.50 18.03 15.82
C LEU A 137 -4.10 19.32 15.11
N LYS A 138 -3.71 19.26 13.84
CA LYS A 138 -3.25 20.42 13.07
C LYS A 138 -4.38 21.26 12.47
N GLN A 139 -5.65 20.92 12.67
CA GLN A 139 -6.83 21.63 12.14
C GLN A 139 -6.70 21.99 10.64
N TYR A 140 -6.27 21.05 9.82
CA TYR A 140 -6.10 21.27 8.39
C TYR A 140 -7.42 21.69 7.73
N HIS A 141 -7.45 22.88 7.13
CA HIS A 141 -8.67 23.40 6.46
C HIS A 141 -9.06 22.64 5.19
N ASN A 142 -8.14 21.91 4.57
CA ASN A 142 -8.42 21.15 3.33
C ASN A 142 -7.71 19.78 3.33
N ILE A 143 -8.20 18.87 4.17
CA ILE A 143 -7.65 17.52 4.31
C ILE A 143 -7.81 16.72 3.00
N PHE A 144 -8.94 16.90 2.31
CA PHE A 144 -9.23 16.15 1.08
C PHE A 144 -8.40 16.58 -0.13
N GLY A 145 -7.74 17.74 -0.07
CA GLY A 145 -6.75 18.17 -1.06
C GLY A 145 -5.36 17.58 -0.84
N ASP A 146 -5.11 16.95 0.30
CA ASP A 146 -3.80 16.39 0.63
C ASP A 146 -3.64 14.97 0.07
N SER A 147 -2.68 14.80 -0.83
CA SER A 147 -2.36 13.50 -1.42
C SER A 147 -1.89 12.46 -0.40
N ILE A 148 -1.21 12.90 0.68
CA ILE A 148 -0.74 12.01 1.74
C ILE A 148 -1.92 11.45 2.54
N PHE A 149 -2.97 12.26 2.74
CA PHE A 149 -4.18 11.80 3.41
C PHE A 149 -4.81 10.61 2.66
N TRP A 150 -4.99 10.73 1.35
CA TRP A 150 -5.58 9.66 0.54
C TRP A 150 -4.72 8.42 0.51
N LEU A 151 -3.40 8.56 0.43
CA LEU A 151 -2.48 7.42 0.50
C LEU A 151 -2.58 6.69 1.83
N CYS A 152 -2.56 7.42 2.95
CA CYS A 152 -2.70 6.83 4.28
C CYS A 152 -4.09 6.20 4.48
N ALA A 153 -5.16 6.79 3.90
CA ALA A 153 -6.51 6.24 3.98
C ALA A 153 -6.62 4.89 3.23
N GLY A 154 -6.12 4.84 2.00
CA GLY A 154 -6.08 3.60 1.22
C GLY A 154 -5.25 2.52 1.91
N CYS A 155 -4.06 2.90 2.37
CA CYS A 155 -3.15 2.03 3.10
C CYS A 155 -3.82 1.46 4.37
N PHE A 156 -4.43 2.31 5.19
CA PHE A 156 -5.13 1.90 6.41
C PHE A 156 -6.24 0.88 6.12
N LEU A 157 -7.11 1.16 5.15
CA LEU A 157 -8.21 0.27 4.79
C LEU A 157 -7.73 -1.09 4.29
N LEU A 158 -6.72 -1.10 3.40
CA LEU A 158 -6.17 -2.33 2.88
C LEU A 158 -5.57 -3.20 3.99
N HIS A 159 -4.65 -2.62 4.77
CA HIS A 159 -3.92 -3.36 5.81
C HIS A 159 -4.83 -3.82 6.95
N LEU A 160 -5.84 -3.03 7.31
CA LEU A 160 -6.84 -3.44 8.30
C LEU A 160 -7.60 -4.71 7.85
N ILE A 161 -8.06 -4.75 6.60
CA ILE A 161 -8.83 -5.89 6.10
C ILE A 161 -7.91 -7.10 5.87
N LEU A 162 -6.68 -6.89 5.38
CA LEU A 162 -5.70 -7.95 5.25
C LEU A 162 -5.35 -8.58 6.61
N PHE A 163 -5.14 -7.77 7.65
CA PHE A 163 -4.91 -8.25 9.01
C PHE A 163 -6.05 -9.12 9.52
N ILE A 164 -7.31 -8.67 9.35
CA ILE A 164 -8.50 -9.44 9.74
C ILE A 164 -8.53 -10.77 8.97
N ASN A 165 -8.34 -10.74 7.65
CA ASN A 165 -8.36 -11.93 6.80
C ASN A 165 -7.28 -12.94 7.19
N LEU A 166 -6.04 -12.48 7.42
CA LEU A 166 -4.95 -13.35 7.83
C LEU A 166 -5.16 -13.96 9.22
N THR A 167 -5.80 -13.21 10.12
CA THR A 167 -6.14 -13.70 11.46
C THR A 167 -7.24 -14.76 11.39
N MET A 168 -8.24 -14.58 10.53
CA MET A 168 -9.31 -15.55 10.31
C MET A 168 -8.80 -16.84 9.64
N LEU A 169 -7.88 -16.75 8.69
CA LEU A 169 -7.31 -17.92 8.01
C LEU A 169 -6.61 -18.88 8.98
N ASN A 170 -5.89 -18.38 9.96
CA ASN A 170 -5.19 -19.22 10.94
C ASN A 170 -6.15 -19.83 11.98
N ASN A 171 -7.29 -19.20 12.24
CA ASN A 171 -8.30 -19.72 13.14
C ASN A 171 -9.37 -20.59 12.42
N GLY A 172 -9.19 -20.84 11.14
CA GLY A 172 -10.18 -21.49 10.24
C GLY A 172 -10.55 -22.94 10.60
N GLN A 173 -9.92 -23.56 11.59
CA GLN A 173 -10.37 -24.84 12.16
C GLN A 173 -11.69 -24.73 12.93
N TYR A 174 -12.15 -23.51 13.29
CA TYR A 174 -13.31 -23.25 14.12
C TYR A 174 -14.55 -22.75 13.36
N TRP A 175 -14.44 -22.39 12.07
CA TRP A 175 -15.55 -21.81 11.31
C TRP A 175 -15.89 -22.68 10.10
N ASN A 176 -17.19 -22.90 9.86
CA ASN A 176 -17.69 -23.63 8.69
C ASN A 176 -17.16 -22.98 7.38
N LEU A 177 -16.17 -23.60 6.77
CA LEU A 177 -15.23 -23.05 5.79
C LEU A 177 -15.85 -22.47 4.49
N LYS A 178 -17.07 -22.88 4.09
CA LYS A 178 -17.62 -22.44 2.80
C LYS A 178 -18.21 -21.02 2.78
N SER A 179 -18.86 -20.58 3.86
CA SER A 179 -19.43 -19.23 3.93
C SER A 179 -18.40 -18.19 4.33
N SER A 180 -17.40 -18.55 5.14
CA SER A 180 -16.35 -17.63 5.58
C SER A 180 -15.39 -17.26 4.44
N SER A 181 -15.05 -18.19 3.56
CA SER A 181 -14.16 -17.92 2.42
C SER A 181 -14.76 -16.95 1.40
N PHE A 182 -16.07 -17.02 1.17
CA PHE A 182 -16.77 -16.10 0.28
C PHE A 182 -16.77 -14.66 0.81
N VAL A 183 -17.12 -14.48 2.09
CA VAL A 183 -17.13 -13.16 2.75
C VAL A 183 -15.72 -12.56 2.78
N GLN A 184 -14.69 -13.37 3.11
CA GLN A 184 -13.30 -12.93 3.10
C GLN A 184 -12.88 -12.44 1.71
N HIS A 185 -13.23 -13.18 0.66
CA HIS A 185 -12.91 -12.79 -0.72
C HIS A 185 -13.58 -11.46 -1.11
N ILE A 186 -14.83 -11.26 -0.73
CA ILE A 186 -15.55 -10.00 -0.99
C ILE A 186 -14.90 -8.85 -0.25
N LEU A 187 -14.63 -9.00 1.04
CA LEU A 187 -13.99 -7.95 1.86
C LEU A 187 -12.62 -7.56 1.32
N GLN A 188 -11.82 -8.55 0.93
CA GLN A 188 -10.51 -8.32 0.33
C GLN A 188 -10.62 -7.56 -1.00
N ASN A 189 -11.56 -7.94 -1.86
CA ASN A 189 -11.77 -7.27 -3.14
C ASN A 189 -12.21 -5.81 -2.94
N ILE A 190 -13.10 -5.54 -1.99
CA ILE A 190 -13.53 -4.18 -1.64
C ILE A 190 -12.34 -3.37 -1.12
N ALA A 191 -11.50 -3.94 -0.24
CA ALA A 191 -10.33 -3.25 0.30
C ALA A 191 -9.35 -2.87 -0.79
N ILE A 192 -9.01 -3.80 -1.68
CA ILE A 192 -8.10 -3.58 -2.80
C ILE A 192 -8.67 -2.51 -3.75
N PHE A 193 -9.96 -2.57 -4.05
CA PHE A 193 -10.64 -1.55 -4.84
C PHE A 193 -10.53 -0.15 -4.20
N CYS A 194 -10.88 -0.01 -2.92
CA CYS A 194 -10.77 1.24 -2.19
C CYS A 194 -9.33 1.76 -2.14
N TYR A 195 -8.37 0.86 -1.96
CA TYR A 195 -6.94 1.20 -1.95
C TYR A 195 -6.50 1.84 -3.27
N TYR A 196 -6.79 1.21 -4.42
CA TYR A 196 -6.42 1.78 -5.72
C TYR A 196 -7.19 3.07 -6.05
N CYS A 197 -8.45 3.19 -5.63
CA CYS A 197 -9.20 4.45 -5.74
C CYS A 197 -8.50 5.58 -4.93
N CYS A 198 -8.11 5.32 -3.69
CA CYS A 198 -7.42 6.30 -2.85
C CYS A 198 -6.06 6.70 -3.45
N ILE A 199 -5.28 5.76 -3.97
CA ILE A 199 -4.02 6.06 -4.65
C ILE A 199 -4.25 6.92 -5.89
N THR A 200 -5.26 6.59 -6.69
CA THR A 200 -5.61 7.38 -7.87
C THR A 200 -5.97 8.81 -7.50
N ILE A 201 -6.82 9.00 -6.47
CA ILE A 201 -7.19 10.33 -5.95
C ILE A 201 -5.94 11.07 -5.46
N ALA A 202 -5.02 10.41 -4.76
CA ALA A 202 -3.78 11.01 -4.31
C ALA A 202 -2.94 11.57 -5.47
N PHE A 203 -2.79 10.82 -6.57
CA PHE A 203 -2.06 11.30 -7.74
C PHE A 203 -2.78 12.44 -8.47
N VAL A 204 -4.11 12.35 -8.60
CA VAL A 204 -4.93 13.43 -9.18
C VAL A 204 -4.80 14.69 -8.33
N SER A 205 -4.83 14.60 -7.01
CA SER A 205 -4.62 15.73 -6.10
C SER A 205 -3.24 16.38 -6.30
N CYS A 206 -2.17 15.59 -6.44
CA CYS A 206 -0.83 16.09 -6.76
C CYS A 206 -0.80 16.85 -8.08
N TYR A 207 -1.43 16.30 -9.12
CA TYR A 207 -1.48 16.92 -10.44
C TYR A 207 -2.25 18.25 -10.41
N TYR A 208 -3.43 18.27 -9.79
CA TYR A 208 -4.30 19.43 -9.72
C TYR A 208 -3.70 20.57 -8.91
N SER A 209 -3.05 20.29 -7.78
CA SER A 209 -2.35 21.31 -6.98
C SER A 209 -1.30 22.05 -7.80
N LYS A 210 -0.51 21.35 -8.59
CA LYS A 210 0.49 21.98 -9.46
C LYS A 210 -0.13 22.80 -10.58
N TYR A 211 -1.21 22.31 -11.17
CA TYR A 211 -1.95 23.06 -12.21
C TYR A 211 -2.42 24.41 -11.67
N LEU A 212 -2.98 24.45 -10.46
CA LEU A 212 -3.43 25.69 -9.81
C LEU A 212 -2.26 26.65 -9.53
N GLU A 213 -1.13 26.15 -9.02
CA GLU A 213 0.08 26.96 -8.80
C GLU A 213 0.56 27.62 -10.10
N THR A 214 0.57 26.87 -11.18
CA THR A 214 1.01 27.38 -12.50
C THR A 214 0.07 28.47 -13.02
N LYS A 215 -1.24 28.26 -12.89
CA LYS A 215 -2.27 29.24 -13.32
C LYS A 215 -2.20 30.54 -12.52
N GLN A 216 -1.92 30.46 -11.21
CA GLN A 216 -1.75 31.65 -10.38
C GLN A 216 -0.51 32.45 -10.77
N LYS A 217 0.63 31.78 -11.03
CA LYS A 217 1.85 32.45 -11.51
C LYS A 217 1.66 33.14 -12.85
N SER A 218 0.97 32.51 -13.79
CA SER A 218 0.68 33.13 -15.11
C SER A 218 -0.16 34.38 -14.97
N ARG A 219 -1.14 34.39 -14.06
CA ARG A 219 -1.95 35.61 -13.81
C ARG A 219 -1.11 36.73 -13.20
N GLN A 220 -0.21 36.43 -12.26
CA GLN A 220 0.65 37.48 -11.66
C GLN A 220 1.63 38.14 -12.65
N VAL A 221 2.02 37.42 -13.72
CA VAL A 221 2.89 37.95 -14.78
C VAL A 221 2.10 38.90 -15.71
N LEU A 222 0.81 38.63 -15.92
CA LEU A 222 -0.05 39.47 -16.78
C LEU A 222 -0.47 40.81 -16.13
N TYR A 223 -0.34 40.94 -14.82
CA TYR A 223 -0.69 42.17 -14.08
C TYR A 223 0.54 43.00 -13.64
N LYS A 224 1.73 42.63 -14.10
CA LYS A 224 2.95 43.45 -14.01
C LYS A 224 3.28 44.06 -15.35
#